data_6b5100862641749f09b3c70142f88baa
#
_entry.id   6b5100862641749f09b3c70142f88baa
#
_cell.length_a   1.000
_cell.length_b   1.000
_cell.length_c   1.000
_cell.angle_alpha   90.00
_cell.angle_beta   90.00
_cell.angle_gamma   90.00
#
_symmetry.space_group_name_H-M   'P 1'
#
loop_
_entity.id
_entity.type
_entity.pdbx_description
1 polymer ?
#
loop_
_entity_poly.entity_id
_entity_poly.type
_entity_poly.pdbx_seq_one_letter_code
_entity_poly.pdbx_strand_id
1 'polypeptide(L)'
;ICALGVPVLGATGALTWWERRQSMPRMVGNSAAQSADTIILVGSENNSTWGFANALHNALTQAGLQVHTAPMNQLAAQYRRAERLFILTATYGDGDAPSSASQFLARLGKVKAPPGLGFAVLGFGDQQFPRFCQFAKDVQAALLAQGWRRMLALETVDRQSTQAFARWGQAVSQLIGQELALQHTPKPPRTDAFELVERVDYGEQVNAPTSI
;
A
#
# COMPACT_ATOMS: atom_id res chain seq x y z
N ILE A 1 -8.90 15.31 39.40
CA ILE A 1 -8.53 15.82 38.05
C ILE A 1 -8.16 14.66 37.10
N CYS A 2 -7.59 13.53 37.60
CA CYS A 2 -7.24 12.38 36.74
C CYS A 2 -8.43 11.56 36.20
N ALA A 3 -9.61 11.62 36.82
CA ALA A 3 -10.76 10.78 36.44
C ALA A 3 -11.40 11.14 35.07
N LEU A 4 -11.24 12.37 34.59
CA LEU A 4 -11.76 12.82 33.29
C LEU A 4 -10.82 12.57 32.11
N GLY A 5 -9.51 12.37 32.35
CA GLY A 5 -8.53 12.16 31.28
C GLY A 5 -8.70 10.82 30.54
N VAL A 6 -9.03 9.75 31.26
CA VAL A 6 -9.18 8.41 30.65
C VAL A 6 -10.34 8.33 29.65
N PRO A 7 -11.58 8.80 29.96
CA PRO A 7 -12.64 8.78 28.98
C PRO A 7 -12.40 9.71 27.78
N VAL A 8 -11.73 10.85 27.98
CA VAL A 8 -11.36 11.74 26.86
C VAL A 8 -10.35 11.07 25.93
N LEU A 9 -9.31 10.43 26.47
CA LEU A 9 -8.35 9.66 25.66
C LEU A 9 -9.01 8.47 24.96
N GLY A 10 -9.94 7.79 25.62
CA GLY A 10 -10.73 6.73 25.01
C GLY A 10 -11.62 7.23 23.86
N ALA A 11 -12.29 8.36 24.04
CA ALA A 11 -13.14 8.95 23.01
C ALA A 11 -12.31 9.45 21.80
N THR A 12 -11.19 10.15 22.04
CA THR A 12 -10.30 10.61 20.98
C THR A 12 -9.64 9.44 20.25
N GLY A 13 -9.23 8.39 20.95
CA GLY A 13 -8.72 7.16 20.36
C GLY A 13 -9.76 6.45 19.48
N ALA A 14 -11.01 6.39 19.94
CA ALA A 14 -12.11 5.80 19.16
C ALA A 14 -12.45 6.65 17.93
N LEU A 15 -12.44 7.97 18.04
CA LEU A 15 -12.67 8.90 16.92
C LEU A 15 -11.57 8.79 15.87
N THR A 16 -10.30 8.80 16.26
CA THR A 16 -9.18 8.65 15.33
C THR A 16 -9.17 7.26 14.68
N TRP A 17 -9.53 6.21 15.42
CA TRP A 17 -9.69 4.87 14.86
C TRP A 17 -10.85 4.82 13.84
N TRP A 18 -11.98 5.46 14.16
CA TRP A 18 -13.15 5.56 13.28
C TRP A 18 -12.83 6.34 11.99
N GLU A 19 -12.16 7.48 12.10
CA GLU A 19 -11.72 8.30 10.95
C GLU A 19 -10.76 7.52 10.05
N ARG A 20 -9.78 6.82 10.63
CA ARG A 20 -8.87 5.95 9.87
C ARG A 20 -9.61 4.83 9.13
N ARG A 21 -10.65 4.28 9.73
CA ARG A 21 -11.45 3.21 9.11
C ARG A 21 -12.36 3.74 8.00
N GLN A 22 -12.84 4.96 8.09
CA GLN A 22 -13.65 5.61 7.05
C GLN A 22 -12.82 6.22 5.92
N SER A 23 -11.54 6.47 6.12
CA SER A 23 -10.65 7.09 5.14
C SER A 23 -10.16 6.15 4.03
N MET A 24 -10.66 4.91 3.96
CA MET A 24 -10.37 4.05 2.81
C MET A 24 -10.95 4.67 1.54
N PRO A 25 -10.12 4.95 0.51
CA PRO A 25 -10.61 5.47 -0.74
C PRO A 25 -11.63 4.50 -1.35
N ARG A 26 -12.82 5.00 -1.67
CA ARG A 26 -13.78 4.21 -2.44
C ARG A 26 -13.33 4.15 -3.89
N MET A 27 -13.11 2.94 -4.39
CA MET A 27 -12.81 2.72 -5.81
C MET A 27 -14.10 2.83 -6.62
N VAL A 28 -14.12 3.74 -7.58
CA VAL A 28 -15.26 3.88 -8.51
C VAL A 28 -15.25 2.68 -9.46
N GLY A 29 -16.39 2.04 -9.63
CA GLY A 29 -16.49 0.87 -10.50
C GLY A 29 -15.84 -0.41 -9.93
N ASN A 30 -15.64 -0.49 -8.60
CA ASN A 30 -15.06 -1.67 -7.96
C ASN A 30 -15.99 -2.88 -8.14
N SER A 31 -15.53 -3.87 -8.89
CA SER A 31 -16.28 -5.11 -9.15
C SER A 31 -16.32 -6.00 -7.91
N ALA A 32 -17.30 -6.89 -7.82
CA ALA A 32 -17.30 -7.88 -6.76
C ALA A 32 -16.11 -8.87 -6.92
N ALA A 33 -15.47 -9.28 -5.83
CA ALA A 33 -14.29 -10.15 -5.84
C ALA A 33 -14.48 -11.45 -6.65
N GLN A 34 -15.70 -11.99 -6.66
CA GLN A 34 -16.00 -13.25 -7.33
C GLN A 34 -16.26 -13.11 -8.84
N SER A 35 -16.56 -11.90 -9.32
CA SER A 35 -16.80 -11.61 -10.74
C SER A 35 -15.61 -10.95 -11.42
N ALA A 36 -14.67 -10.40 -10.66
CA ALA A 36 -13.49 -9.72 -11.18
C ALA A 36 -12.52 -10.70 -11.86
N ASP A 37 -11.98 -10.29 -13.01
CA ASP A 37 -10.87 -10.97 -13.69
C ASP A 37 -9.50 -10.49 -13.20
N THR A 38 -9.47 -9.33 -12.58
CA THR A 38 -8.26 -8.70 -12.06
C THR A 38 -8.48 -8.22 -10.62
N ILE A 39 -7.58 -8.65 -9.74
CA ILE A 39 -7.61 -8.31 -8.31
C ILE A 39 -6.43 -7.39 -7.99
N ILE A 40 -6.68 -6.33 -7.25
CA ILE A 40 -5.66 -5.46 -6.68
C ILE A 40 -5.77 -5.53 -5.16
N LEU A 41 -4.71 -5.99 -4.49
CA LEU A 41 -4.61 -5.99 -3.04
C LEU A 41 -3.63 -4.92 -2.57
N VAL A 42 -4.05 -4.11 -1.60
CA VAL A 42 -3.32 -2.92 -1.16
C VAL A 42 -2.88 -3.04 0.28
N GLY A 43 -1.56 -2.94 0.49
CA GLY A 43 -0.92 -2.83 1.80
C GLY A 43 -0.46 -1.39 2.04
N SER A 44 -1.07 -0.68 2.98
CA SER A 44 -0.76 0.72 3.27
C SER A 44 -0.94 1.02 4.76
N GLU A 45 -0.05 1.83 5.31
CA GLU A 45 -0.19 2.35 6.68
C GLU A 45 -0.97 3.67 6.69
N ASN A 46 -0.55 4.63 5.89
CA ASN A 46 -1.07 6.00 5.87
C ASN A 46 -1.83 6.33 4.58
N ASN A 47 -2.45 5.35 3.96
CA ASN A 47 -3.20 5.49 2.70
C ASN A 47 -2.37 5.96 1.47
N SER A 48 -1.06 6.16 1.58
CA SER A 48 -0.20 6.61 0.48
C SER A 48 -0.21 5.67 -0.73
N THR A 49 -0.20 4.36 -0.49
CA THR A 49 -0.24 3.33 -1.54
C THR A 49 -1.57 3.29 -2.29
N TRP A 50 -2.66 3.75 -1.67
CA TRP A 50 -3.99 3.76 -2.28
C TRP A 50 -4.10 4.69 -3.49
N GLY A 51 -3.34 5.79 -3.53
CA GLY A 51 -3.30 6.67 -4.70
C GLY A 51 -2.79 5.94 -5.95
N PHE A 52 -1.71 5.16 -5.80
CA PHE A 52 -1.15 4.31 -6.86
C PHE A 52 -2.11 3.18 -7.26
N ALA A 53 -2.74 2.54 -6.27
CA ALA A 53 -3.74 1.51 -6.53
C ALA A 53 -4.96 2.05 -7.27
N ASN A 54 -5.41 3.27 -6.96
CA ASN A 54 -6.51 3.91 -7.66
C ASN A 54 -6.14 4.24 -9.12
N ALA A 55 -4.91 4.71 -9.38
CA ALA A 55 -4.44 4.95 -10.73
C ALA A 55 -4.41 3.64 -11.55
N LEU A 56 -3.90 2.55 -10.97
CA LEU A 56 -3.91 1.23 -11.60
C LEU A 56 -5.34 0.73 -11.84
N HIS A 57 -6.22 0.81 -10.82
CA HIS A 57 -7.61 0.41 -10.91
C HIS A 57 -8.35 1.11 -12.06
N ASN A 58 -8.21 2.43 -12.13
CA ASN A 58 -8.86 3.22 -13.17
C ASN A 58 -8.33 2.88 -14.56
N ALA A 59 -7.01 2.74 -14.73
CA ALA A 59 -6.42 2.39 -16.01
C ALA A 59 -6.86 1.00 -16.49
N LEU A 60 -6.87 0.00 -15.61
CA LEU A 60 -7.33 -1.35 -15.95
C LEU A 60 -8.83 -1.39 -16.23
N THR A 61 -9.64 -0.64 -15.49
CA THR A 61 -11.09 -0.53 -15.75
C THR A 61 -11.36 0.16 -17.09
N GLN A 62 -10.61 1.21 -17.42
CA GLN A 62 -10.70 1.88 -18.74
C GLN A 62 -10.27 0.97 -19.89
N ALA A 63 -9.34 0.05 -19.64
CA ALA A 63 -8.94 -1.00 -20.58
C ALA A 63 -10.00 -2.13 -20.71
N GLY A 64 -11.15 -2.02 -20.03
CA GLY A 64 -12.27 -2.96 -20.11
C GLY A 64 -12.18 -4.15 -19.13
N LEU A 65 -11.24 -4.16 -18.20
CA LEU A 65 -11.11 -5.24 -17.21
C LEU A 65 -12.08 -5.06 -16.04
N GLN A 66 -12.51 -6.18 -15.48
CA GLN A 66 -13.34 -6.23 -14.27
C GLN A 66 -12.45 -6.25 -13.03
N VAL A 67 -12.21 -5.07 -12.45
CA VAL A 67 -11.24 -4.91 -11.38
C VAL A 67 -11.88 -4.92 -10.00
N HIS A 68 -11.32 -5.71 -9.07
CA HIS A 68 -11.63 -5.66 -7.64
C HIS A 68 -10.42 -5.18 -6.85
N THR A 69 -10.58 -4.09 -6.13
CA THR A 69 -9.52 -3.53 -5.27
C THR A 69 -9.95 -3.58 -3.81
N ALA A 70 -9.08 -4.13 -2.97
CA ALA A 70 -9.32 -4.31 -1.54
C ALA A 70 -8.02 -4.23 -0.72
N PRO A 71 -8.09 -4.00 0.61
CA PRO A 71 -6.95 -4.17 1.50
C PRO A 71 -6.41 -5.61 1.49
N MET A 72 -5.11 -5.78 1.67
CA MET A 72 -4.49 -7.10 1.71
C MET A 72 -5.07 -8.02 2.80
N ASN A 73 -5.52 -7.46 3.93
CA ASN A 73 -6.21 -8.21 4.98
C ASN A 73 -7.56 -8.81 4.53
N GLN A 74 -8.09 -8.40 3.37
CA GLN A 74 -9.32 -8.94 2.78
C GLN A 74 -9.03 -9.98 1.68
N LEU A 75 -7.83 -10.57 1.65
CA LEU A 75 -7.54 -11.71 0.78
C LEU A 75 -8.67 -12.75 0.89
N ALA A 76 -9.34 -13.01 -0.23
CA ALA A 76 -10.41 -14.00 -0.27
C ALA A 76 -9.84 -15.42 -0.37
N ALA A 77 -10.57 -16.40 0.17
CA ALA A 77 -10.20 -17.80 0.08
C ALA A 77 -10.18 -18.32 -1.37
N GLN A 78 -10.98 -17.72 -2.23
CA GLN A 78 -11.06 -18.05 -3.67
C GLN A 78 -11.42 -16.81 -4.48
N TYR A 79 -10.89 -16.75 -5.70
CA TYR A 79 -11.27 -15.81 -6.76
C TYR A 79 -11.67 -16.64 -7.99
N ARG A 80 -12.96 -16.72 -8.27
CA ARG A 80 -13.49 -17.68 -9.28
C ARG A 80 -13.09 -17.36 -10.72
N ARG A 81 -12.94 -16.07 -11.05
CA ARG A 81 -12.70 -15.57 -12.40
C ARG A 81 -11.36 -14.88 -12.56
N ALA A 82 -10.65 -14.63 -11.46
CA ALA A 82 -9.44 -13.85 -11.52
C ALA A 82 -8.32 -14.61 -12.22
N GLU A 83 -7.71 -13.92 -13.15
CA GLU A 83 -6.53 -14.35 -13.90
C GLU A 83 -5.27 -13.62 -13.43
N ARG A 84 -5.46 -12.43 -12.83
CA ARG A 84 -4.38 -11.51 -12.44
C ARG A 84 -4.59 -11.02 -11.02
N LEU A 85 -3.51 -11.08 -10.24
CA LEU A 85 -3.44 -10.53 -8.88
C LEU A 85 -2.28 -9.53 -8.81
N PHE A 86 -2.59 -8.26 -8.68
CA PHE A 86 -1.62 -7.21 -8.39
C PHE A 86 -1.59 -6.93 -6.90
N ILE A 87 -0.42 -6.92 -6.30
CA ILE A 87 -0.21 -6.60 -4.89
C ILE A 87 0.65 -5.35 -4.82
N LEU A 88 0.08 -4.27 -4.30
CA LEU A 88 0.75 -3.00 -4.08
C LEU A 88 0.92 -2.81 -2.58
N THR A 89 2.14 -2.93 -2.06
CA THR A 89 2.32 -2.88 -0.62
C THR A 89 3.48 -1.99 -0.18
N ALA A 90 3.22 -1.17 0.83
CA ALA A 90 4.25 -0.47 1.57
C ALA A 90 4.95 -1.41 2.56
N THR A 91 6.14 -1.04 2.98
CA THR A 91 6.83 -1.58 4.14
C THR A 91 6.76 -0.53 5.25
N TYR A 92 6.46 -0.95 6.47
CA TYR A 92 6.35 -0.08 7.63
C TYR A 92 7.45 -0.39 8.66
N GLY A 93 7.85 0.63 9.43
CA GLY A 93 8.83 0.45 10.49
C GLY A 93 10.12 -0.24 10.02
N ASP A 94 10.57 -1.22 10.78
CA ASP A 94 11.79 -1.98 10.51
C ASP A 94 11.53 -3.22 9.61
N GLY A 95 10.82 -3.03 8.51
CA GLY A 95 10.55 -4.10 7.54
C GLY A 95 9.18 -4.76 7.68
N ASP A 96 8.32 -4.24 8.54
CA ASP A 96 7.05 -4.88 8.92
C ASP A 96 5.94 -4.67 7.89
N ALA A 97 4.88 -5.48 8.05
CA ALA A 97 3.65 -5.32 7.32
C ALA A 97 2.89 -4.06 7.76
N PRO A 98 2.38 -3.25 6.83
CA PRO A 98 1.48 -2.17 7.19
C PRO A 98 0.17 -2.71 7.78
N SER A 99 -0.55 -1.90 8.55
CA SER A 99 -1.75 -2.31 9.30
C SER A 99 -2.82 -2.98 8.42
N SER A 100 -2.98 -2.50 7.19
CA SER A 100 -3.93 -3.08 6.22
C SER A 100 -3.47 -4.42 5.61
N ALA A 101 -2.25 -4.88 5.92
CA ALA A 101 -1.66 -6.14 5.46
C ALA A 101 -1.17 -7.05 6.60
N SER A 102 -1.36 -6.68 7.86
CA SER A 102 -0.84 -7.38 9.04
C SER A 102 -1.24 -8.86 9.15
N GLN A 103 -2.38 -9.23 8.58
CA GLN A 103 -2.88 -10.61 8.59
C GLN A 103 -2.66 -11.35 7.25
N PHE A 104 -2.07 -10.67 6.25
CA PHE A 104 -2.02 -11.19 4.89
C PHE A 104 -1.26 -12.51 4.79
N LEU A 105 -0.03 -12.59 5.30
CA LEU A 105 0.79 -13.80 5.23
C LEU A 105 0.16 -15.00 5.95
N ALA A 106 -0.47 -14.75 7.12
CA ALA A 106 -1.18 -15.77 7.85
C ALA A 106 -2.43 -16.29 7.09
N ARG A 107 -3.13 -15.41 6.38
CA ARG A 107 -4.25 -15.77 5.51
C ARG A 107 -3.78 -16.49 4.25
N LEU A 108 -2.70 -16.01 3.63
CA LEU A 108 -2.12 -16.62 2.45
C LEU A 108 -1.74 -18.08 2.69
N GLY A 109 -1.21 -18.42 3.87
CA GLY A 109 -0.90 -19.79 4.26
C GLY A 109 -2.10 -20.75 4.24
N LYS A 110 -3.34 -20.24 4.22
CA LYS A 110 -4.57 -21.02 4.17
C LYS A 110 -5.22 -21.07 2.78
N VAL A 111 -4.67 -20.33 1.82
CA VAL A 111 -5.20 -20.22 0.45
C VAL A 111 -4.29 -21.01 -0.49
N LYS A 112 -4.86 -21.93 -1.23
CA LYS A 112 -4.11 -22.65 -2.28
C LYS A 112 -3.95 -21.78 -3.51
N ALA A 113 -2.81 -21.90 -4.20
CA ALA A 113 -2.59 -21.22 -5.46
C ALA A 113 -3.67 -21.60 -6.49
N PRO A 114 -4.51 -20.62 -6.93
CA PRO A 114 -5.56 -20.94 -7.89
C PRO A 114 -4.95 -21.25 -9.26
N PRO A 115 -5.42 -22.29 -9.96
CA PRO A 115 -4.97 -22.57 -11.31
C PRO A 115 -5.22 -21.36 -12.24
N GLY A 116 -4.21 -20.96 -12.99
CA GLY A 116 -4.31 -19.86 -13.96
C GLY A 116 -4.13 -18.45 -13.39
N LEU A 117 -4.34 -18.24 -12.09
CA LEU A 117 -4.13 -16.95 -11.46
C LEU A 117 -2.63 -16.64 -11.32
N GLY A 118 -2.18 -15.61 -12.00
CA GLY A 118 -0.82 -15.11 -11.85
C GLY A 118 -0.77 -13.89 -10.93
N PHE A 119 0.39 -13.65 -10.33
CA PHE A 119 0.59 -12.50 -9.45
C PHE A 119 1.75 -11.59 -9.88
N ALA A 120 1.67 -10.33 -9.51
CA ALA A 120 2.76 -9.36 -9.55
C ALA A 120 2.76 -8.52 -8.28
N VAL A 121 3.95 -8.20 -7.75
CA VAL A 121 4.12 -7.41 -6.53
C VAL A 121 4.86 -6.11 -6.86
N LEU A 122 4.34 -4.99 -6.38
CA LEU A 122 4.98 -3.69 -6.38
C LEU A 122 5.18 -3.24 -4.93
N GLY A 123 6.44 -3.08 -4.53
CA GLY A 123 6.82 -2.66 -3.19
C GLY A 123 7.04 -1.16 -3.10
N PHE A 124 6.57 -0.53 -2.04
CA PHE A 124 6.81 0.88 -1.71
C PHE A 124 7.62 0.99 -0.44
N GLY A 125 8.61 1.86 -0.44
CA GLY A 125 9.48 2.09 0.71
C GLY A 125 10.34 3.32 0.54
N ASP A 126 11.30 3.48 1.45
CA ASP A 126 12.35 4.50 1.37
C ASP A 126 13.71 3.80 1.49
N GLN A 127 14.59 4.01 0.50
CA GLN A 127 15.92 3.42 0.44
C GLN A 127 16.85 3.88 1.57
N GLN A 128 16.49 4.94 2.30
CA GLN A 128 17.23 5.35 3.48
C GLN A 128 17.13 4.35 4.64
N PHE A 129 16.12 3.46 4.61
CA PHE A 129 15.95 2.43 5.63
C PHE A 129 16.58 1.09 5.20
N PRO A 130 17.28 0.40 6.13
CA PRO A 130 18.02 -0.84 5.82
C PRO A 130 17.15 -1.96 5.22
N ARG A 131 15.87 -2.01 5.60
CA ARG A 131 14.91 -3.03 5.15
C ARG A 131 13.97 -2.50 4.06
N PHE A 132 14.54 -1.82 3.09
CA PHE A 132 13.81 -1.28 1.94
C PHE A 132 12.93 -2.32 1.25
N CYS A 133 11.62 -2.05 1.20
CA CYS A 133 10.59 -2.91 0.61
C CYS A 133 10.62 -4.36 1.12
N GLN A 134 11.04 -4.60 2.37
CA GLN A 134 11.21 -5.96 2.90
C GLN A 134 9.89 -6.73 2.88
N PHE A 135 8.79 -6.14 3.34
CA PHE A 135 7.50 -6.82 3.35
C PHE A 135 7.04 -7.25 1.95
N ALA A 136 7.29 -6.44 0.91
CA ALA A 136 6.98 -6.82 -0.47
C ALA A 136 7.80 -8.03 -0.93
N LYS A 137 9.08 -8.12 -0.51
CA LYS A 137 9.95 -9.28 -0.78
C LYS A 137 9.43 -10.52 -0.07
N ASP A 138 9.02 -10.40 1.19
CA ASP A 138 8.47 -11.50 1.98
C ASP A 138 7.15 -12.03 1.38
N VAL A 139 6.28 -11.11 0.94
CA VAL A 139 5.04 -11.45 0.23
C VAL A 139 5.32 -12.23 -1.05
N GLN A 140 6.27 -11.75 -1.89
CA GLN A 140 6.64 -12.47 -3.10
C GLN A 140 7.22 -13.86 -2.79
N ALA A 141 8.11 -13.95 -1.81
CA ALA A 141 8.72 -15.22 -1.40
C ALA A 141 7.65 -16.22 -0.92
N ALA A 142 6.69 -15.77 -0.12
CA ALA A 142 5.61 -16.60 0.38
C ALA A 142 4.69 -17.11 -0.74
N LEU A 143 4.36 -16.27 -1.73
CA LEU A 143 3.58 -16.67 -2.90
C LEU A 143 4.31 -17.71 -3.73
N LEU A 144 5.60 -17.49 -4.02
CA LEU A 144 6.43 -18.44 -4.78
C LEU A 144 6.58 -19.78 -4.06
N ALA A 145 6.80 -19.75 -2.73
CA ALA A 145 6.89 -20.97 -1.90
C ALA A 145 5.62 -21.83 -1.94
N GLN A 146 4.45 -21.19 -2.18
CA GLN A 146 3.17 -21.88 -2.34
C GLN A 146 2.84 -22.26 -3.80
N GLY A 147 3.76 -22.04 -4.73
CA GLY A 147 3.58 -22.41 -6.14
C GLY A 147 2.73 -21.44 -6.96
N TRP A 148 2.51 -20.20 -6.49
CA TRP A 148 1.81 -19.19 -7.28
C TRP A 148 2.64 -18.77 -8.49
N ARG A 149 1.99 -18.57 -9.63
CA ARG A 149 2.65 -18.19 -10.88
C ARG A 149 2.95 -16.67 -10.89
N ARG A 150 4.23 -16.32 -10.92
CA ARG A 150 4.64 -14.92 -11.05
C ARG A 150 4.45 -14.44 -12.50
N MET A 151 3.82 -13.27 -12.69
CA MET A 151 3.63 -12.61 -13.97
C MET A 151 4.73 -11.59 -14.28
N LEU A 152 5.11 -10.79 -13.29
CA LEU A 152 6.15 -9.76 -13.41
C LEU A 152 7.20 -9.95 -12.29
N ALA A 153 8.41 -9.50 -12.53
CA ALA A 153 9.42 -9.40 -11.49
C ALA A 153 8.96 -8.43 -10.40
N LEU A 154 9.45 -8.62 -9.17
CA LEU A 154 9.23 -7.64 -8.11
C LEU A 154 9.88 -6.31 -8.50
N GLU A 155 9.09 -5.28 -8.52
CA GLU A 155 9.55 -3.89 -8.69
C GLU A 155 9.35 -3.11 -7.40
N THR A 156 10.18 -2.08 -7.22
CA THR A 156 10.14 -1.25 -6.02
C THR A 156 10.05 0.23 -6.38
N VAL A 157 9.28 0.96 -5.60
CA VAL A 157 9.08 2.40 -5.72
C VAL A 157 9.66 3.08 -4.48
N ASP A 158 10.76 3.80 -4.69
CA ASP A 158 11.38 4.60 -3.65
C ASP A 158 10.64 5.92 -3.47
N ARG A 159 10.32 6.26 -2.22
CA ARG A 159 9.71 7.55 -1.82
C ARG A 159 8.60 8.02 -2.75
N GLN A 160 7.70 7.11 -3.11
CA GLN A 160 6.53 7.37 -3.96
C GLN A 160 6.89 7.95 -5.35
N SER A 161 8.03 7.53 -5.93
CA SER A 161 8.48 7.97 -7.25
C SER A 161 7.44 7.69 -8.34
N THR A 162 6.92 8.75 -8.93
CA THR A 162 5.98 8.68 -10.07
C THR A 162 6.61 8.05 -11.29
N GLN A 163 7.92 8.28 -11.50
CA GLN A 163 8.66 7.70 -12.63
C GLN A 163 8.84 6.18 -12.48
N ALA A 164 9.15 5.69 -11.27
CA ALA A 164 9.26 4.26 -11.01
C ALA A 164 7.90 3.57 -11.21
N PHE A 165 6.81 4.19 -10.76
CA PHE A 165 5.47 3.68 -10.98
C PHE A 165 5.07 3.66 -12.46
N ALA A 166 5.36 4.73 -13.22
CA ALA A 166 5.08 4.77 -14.65
C ALA A 166 5.87 3.69 -15.42
N ARG A 167 7.12 3.46 -15.05
CA ARG A 167 7.96 2.39 -15.63
C ARG A 167 7.37 0.99 -15.38
N TRP A 168 6.94 0.72 -14.13
CA TRP A 168 6.22 -0.51 -13.82
C TRP A 168 4.91 -0.61 -14.62
N GLY A 169 4.22 0.51 -14.82
CA GLY A 169 3.02 0.60 -15.66
C GLY A 169 3.23 0.16 -17.10
N GLN A 170 4.41 0.43 -17.67
CA GLN A 170 4.77 -0.09 -19.01
C GLN A 170 4.86 -1.62 -19.03
N ALA A 171 5.44 -2.23 -18.00
CA ALA A 171 5.47 -3.68 -17.88
C ALA A 171 4.06 -4.29 -17.71
N VAL A 172 3.19 -3.62 -16.97
CA VAL A 172 1.77 -4.02 -16.85
C VAL A 172 1.06 -3.86 -18.20
N SER A 173 1.31 -2.78 -18.93
CA SER A 173 0.76 -2.56 -20.29
C SER A 173 1.12 -3.69 -21.25
N GLN A 174 2.38 -4.10 -21.25
CA GLN A 174 2.84 -5.23 -22.06
C GLN A 174 2.17 -6.54 -21.65
N LEU A 175 2.02 -6.79 -20.33
CA LEU A 175 1.34 -7.97 -19.80
C LEU A 175 -0.12 -8.06 -20.23
N ILE A 176 -0.82 -6.91 -20.22
CA ILE A 176 -2.25 -6.81 -20.59
C ILE A 176 -2.44 -6.77 -22.12
N GLY A 177 -1.42 -6.37 -22.88
CA GLY A 177 -1.50 -6.17 -24.32
C GLY A 177 -2.20 -4.87 -24.73
N GLN A 178 -2.34 -3.91 -23.81
CA GLN A 178 -2.96 -2.60 -24.03
C GLN A 178 -2.12 -1.52 -23.36
N GLU A 179 -2.07 -0.35 -23.97
CA GLU A 179 -1.38 0.80 -23.40
C GLU A 179 -2.16 1.35 -22.19
N LEU A 180 -1.52 1.38 -21.04
CA LEU A 180 -2.07 1.90 -19.79
C LEU A 180 -1.32 3.18 -19.40
N ALA A 181 -2.02 4.29 -19.29
CA ALA A 181 -1.48 5.54 -18.78
C ALA A 181 -1.47 5.53 -17.25
N LEU A 182 -0.46 4.91 -16.63
CA LEU A 182 -0.30 4.92 -15.18
C LEU A 182 0.43 6.18 -14.73
N GLN A 183 -0.34 7.18 -14.31
CA GLN A 183 0.19 8.40 -13.72
C GLN A 183 -0.45 8.62 -12.36
N HIS A 184 0.38 8.82 -11.35
CA HIS A 184 -0.05 9.23 -10.03
C HIS A 184 0.96 10.24 -9.46
N THR A 185 0.48 11.42 -9.16
CA THR A 185 1.26 12.43 -8.43
C THR A 185 0.82 12.40 -6.97
N PRO A 186 1.69 11.97 -6.05
CA PRO A 186 1.38 11.98 -4.63
C PRO A 186 1.01 13.39 -4.19
N LYS A 187 -0.07 13.54 -3.44
CA LYS A 187 -0.37 14.82 -2.80
C LYS A 187 0.62 15.00 -1.66
N PRO A 188 1.34 16.14 -1.59
CA PRO A 188 2.15 16.42 -0.43
C PRO A 188 1.25 16.40 0.82
N PRO A 189 1.76 15.95 1.97
CA PRO A 189 1.02 16.03 3.21
C PRO A 189 0.60 17.50 3.41
N ARG A 190 -0.62 17.71 3.90
CA ARG A 190 -1.05 19.05 4.31
C ARG A 190 -0.15 19.44 5.47
N THR A 191 0.82 20.27 5.21
CA THR A 191 1.63 20.91 6.24
C THR A 191 0.93 22.24 6.56
N ASP A 192 0.42 22.36 7.78
CA ASP A 192 0.08 23.66 8.28
C ASP A 192 1.37 24.48 8.40
N ALA A 193 1.33 25.72 7.94
CA ALA A 193 2.46 26.61 8.10
C ALA A 193 2.56 26.94 9.59
N PHE A 194 3.59 26.44 10.26
CA PHE A 194 3.91 26.84 11.62
C PHE A 194 4.87 28.03 11.56
N GLU A 195 4.53 29.08 12.28
CA GLU A 195 5.44 30.21 12.53
C GLU A 195 6.31 29.85 13.72
N LEU A 196 7.62 29.96 13.57
CA LEU A 196 8.55 29.78 14.68
C LEU A 196 8.42 30.96 15.62
N VAL A 197 7.73 30.77 16.74
CA VAL A 197 7.45 31.83 17.72
C VAL A 197 8.68 32.10 18.58
N GLU A 198 9.44 31.07 18.94
CA GLU A 198 10.61 31.19 19.79
C GLU A 198 11.60 30.05 19.48
N ARG A 199 12.87 30.37 19.52
CA ARG A 199 13.98 29.38 19.47
C ARG A 199 14.83 29.54 20.70
N VAL A 200 14.93 28.48 21.49
CA VAL A 200 15.80 28.42 22.68
C VAL A 200 16.92 27.44 22.38
N ASP A 201 18.15 27.95 22.34
CA ASP A 201 19.34 27.12 22.14
C ASP A 201 19.87 26.70 23.54
N TYR A 202 19.96 25.40 23.78
CA TYR A 202 20.50 24.81 25.00
C TYR A 202 21.88 24.22 24.75
N GLY A 203 22.78 24.43 25.69
CA GLY A 203 24.13 23.88 25.67
C GLY A 203 25.20 24.95 25.69
N GLU A 204 26.33 24.63 26.35
CA GLU A 204 27.52 25.48 26.28
C GLU A 204 28.13 25.38 24.87
N GLN A 205 28.75 26.48 24.44
CA GLN A 205 29.36 26.66 23.11
C GLN A 205 30.44 25.63 22.80
N VAL A 206 30.04 24.44 22.39
CA VAL A 206 30.92 23.47 21.77
C VAL A 206 30.32 23.08 20.44
N ASN A 207 30.73 23.78 19.39
CA ASN A 207 30.66 23.47 17.95
C ASN A 207 29.34 22.97 17.31
N ALA A 208 28.27 22.70 18.05
CA ALA A 208 26.95 22.42 17.52
C ALA A 208 25.87 22.71 18.56
N PRO A 209 25.17 23.85 18.55
CA PRO A 209 24.02 24.09 19.41
C PRO A 209 22.91 23.07 19.11
N THR A 210 22.41 22.42 20.15
CA THR A 210 21.20 21.58 20.01
C THR A 210 19.98 22.49 20.15
N SER A 211 19.19 22.63 19.10
CA SER A 211 17.90 23.33 19.12
C SER A 211 16.77 22.32 19.25
N ILE A 212 15.79 22.64 20.09
CA ILE A 212 14.52 21.89 20.24
C ILE A 212 13.40 22.73 19.61
#